data_9dff9f0bdb8eff3e8265d7ffadb5c95d
#
_entry.id   9dff9f0bdb8eff3e8265d7ffadb5c95d
#
_cell.length_a   1.000
_cell.length_b   1.000
_cell.length_c   1.000
_cell.angle_alpha   90.00
_cell.angle_beta   90.00
_cell.angle_gamma   90.00
#
_symmetry.space_group_name_H-M   'P 1'
#
loop_
_entity.id
_entity.type
_entity.pdbx_description
1 polymer ?
#
loop_
_entity_poly.entity_id
_entity_poly.type
_entity_poly.pdbx_seq_one_letter_code
_entity_poly.pdbx_strand_id
1 'polypeptide(L)'
;LYSLNEGKINNFDFKHKLYLEKLKNEEFSSRYCGCLVADFHNILMNGGIFMYPFDVYKDKSKLRLLYEAKPLAKIIEKTGGLMTDGIIDINKKKLEKIHETTPLYFGSKKNMLDFNDFSNNYELNKDDYKNYTSKIYGC
;
A
#
# COMPACT_ATOMS: atom_id res chain seq x y z
N LEU A 1 8.33 -8.73 -6.08
CA LEU A 1 6.91 -9.07 -6.16
C LEU A 1 6.03 -8.01 -5.47
N TYR A 2 4.73 -8.03 -5.76
CA TYR A 2 3.75 -7.19 -5.07
C TYR A 2 2.55 -8.00 -4.60
N SER A 3 1.90 -7.52 -3.55
CA SER A 3 0.64 -8.07 -3.05
C SER A 3 -0.39 -6.93 -2.91
N LEU A 4 -1.43 -6.97 -3.73
CA LEU A 4 -2.52 -6.01 -3.77
C LEU A 4 -3.80 -6.72 -4.22
N ASN A 5 -4.93 -6.43 -3.60
CA ASN A 5 -6.23 -6.91 -4.08
C ASN A 5 -6.64 -6.13 -5.34
N GLU A 6 -6.18 -6.60 -6.50
CA GLU A 6 -6.47 -5.98 -7.81
C GLU A 6 -7.96 -5.94 -8.14
N GLY A 7 -8.75 -6.90 -7.64
CA GLY A 7 -10.20 -6.89 -7.79
C GLY A 7 -10.90 -5.67 -7.15
N LYS A 8 -10.19 -4.95 -6.27
CA LYS A 8 -10.66 -3.73 -5.63
C LYS A 8 -9.94 -2.47 -6.10
N ILE A 9 -9.16 -2.55 -7.15
CA ILE A 9 -8.35 -1.42 -7.61
C ILE A 9 -9.17 -0.15 -7.89
N ASN A 10 -10.43 -0.31 -8.31
CA ASN A 10 -11.33 0.81 -8.56
C ASN A 10 -11.83 1.49 -7.27
N ASN A 11 -11.70 0.83 -6.13
CA ASN A 11 -12.07 1.38 -4.84
C ASN A 11 -10.95 2.21 -4.19
N PHE A 12 -9.77 2.20 -4.77
CA PHE A 12 -8.60 2.88 -4.23
C PHE A 12 -8.34 4.20 -4.99
N ASP A 13 -7.62 5.12 -4.35
CA ASP A 13 -7.16 6.33 -5.01
C ASP A 13 -6.42 5.98 -6.31
N PHE A 14 -6.61 6.80 -7.35
CA PHE A 14 -6.10 6.55 -8.70
C PHE A 14 -4.59 6.34 -8.76
N LYS A 15 -3.85 6.92 -7.85
CA LYS A 15 -2.39 6.69 -7.75
C LYS A 15 -2.01 5.22 -7.63
N HIS A 16 -2.87 4.40 -7.01
CA HIS A 16 -2.62 2.97 -6.87
C HIS A 16 -2.73 2.22 -8.19
N LYS A 17 -3.63 2.65 -9.09
CA LYS A 17 -3.68 2.11 -10.46
C LYS A 17 -2.40 2.40 -11.22
N LEU A 18 -1.95 3.65 -11.17
CA LEU A 18 -0.73 4.08 -11.86
C LEU A 18 0.51 3.36 -11.30
N TYR A 19 0.57 3.22 -9.98
CA TYR A 19 1.68 2.49 -9.35
C TYR A 19 1.66 1.00 -9.69
N LEU A 20 0.47 0.40 -9.75
CA LEU A 20 0.31 -0.99 -10.19
C LEU A 20 0.77 -1.20 -11.64
N GLU A 21 0.43 -0.29 -12.54
CA GLU A 21 0.93 -0.32 -13.93
C GLU A 21 2.45 -0.20 -13.99
N LYS A 22 3.05 0.69 -13.18
CA LYS A 22 4.50 0.79 -13.04
C LYS A 22 5.11 -0.55 -12.61
N LEU A 23 4.58 -1.18 -11.55
CA LEU A 23 5.07 -2.48 -11.06
C LEU A 23 4.97 -3.58 -12.13
N LYS A 24 3.88 -3.61 -12.89
CA LYS A 24 3.70 -4.57 -14.00
C LYS A 24 4.70 -4.34 -15.13
N ASN A 25 4.97 -3.07 -15.47
CA ASN A 25 5.96 -2.72 -16.49
C ASN A 25 7.41 -3.06 -16.03
N GLU A 26 7.67 -3.07 -14.74
CA GLU A 26 8.92 -3.52 -14.12
C GLU A 26 8.96 -5.03 -13.84
N GLU A 27 8.03 -5.79 -14.43
CA GLU A 27 7.93 -7.26 -14.36
C GLU A 27 7.76 -7.82 -12.92
N PHE A 28 7.18 -7.04 -12.01
CA PHE A 28 6.84 -7.54 -10.68
C PHE A 28 5.75 -8.61 -10.75
N SER A 29 5.96 -9.73 -10.09
CA SER A 29 4.95 -10.80 -9.99
C SER A 29 3.92 -10.49 -8.90
N SER A 30 2.64 -10.72 -9.20
CA SER A 30 1.55 -10.62 -8.24
C SER A 30 1.49 -11.84 -7.31
N ARG A 31 1.32 -11.61 -6.01
CA ARG A 31 1.24 -12.66 -4.98
C ARG A 31 0.27 -12.24 -3.86
N TYR A 32 -1.00 -12.02 -4.19
CA TYR A 32 -2.03 -11.70 -3.20
C TYR A 32 -2.87 -12.94 -2.88
N CYS A 33 -2.86 -13.40 -1.64
CA CYS A 33 -3.68 -14.53 -1.20
C CYS A 33 -4.89 -14.13 -0.33
N GLY A 34 -4.93 -12.87 0.14
CA GLY A 34 -6.03 -12.37 0.95
C GLY A 34 -5.96 -12.75 2.44
N CYS A 35 -4.87 -13.36 2.87
CA CYS A 35 -4.54 -13.61 4.27
C CYS A 35 -3.33 -12.77 4.65
N LEU A 36 -3.53 -11.76 5.52
CA LEU A 36 -2.48 -10.78 5.85
C LEU A 36 -1.18 -11.44 6.31
N VAL A 37 -1.25 -12.44 7.17
CA VAL A 37 -0.05 -13.11 7.71
C VAL A 37 0.70 -13.87 6.61
N ALA A 38 -0.01 -14.53 5.71
CA ALA A 38 0.61 -15.24 4.59
C ALA A 38 1.22 -14.28 3.58
N ASP A 39 0.52 -13.20 3.23
CA ASP A 39 1.05 -12.14 2.38
C ASP A 39 2.27 -11.46 3.02
N PHE A 40 2.21 -11.21 4.34
CA PHE A 40 3.33 -10.66 5.10
C PHE A 40 4.56 -11.57 5.06
N HIS A 41 4.37 -12.86 5.35
CA HIS A 41 5.46 -13.84 5.31
C HIS A 41 6.09 -13.92 3.92
N ASN A 42 5.27 -13.90 2.87
CA ASN A 42 5.75 -13.95 1.50
C ASN A 42 6.63 -12.72 1.15
N ILE A 43 6.19 -11.51 1.52
CA ILE A 43 6.97 -10.28 1.35
C ILE A 43 8.24 -10.31 2.20
N LEU A 44 8.16 -10.80 3.43
CA LEU A 44 9.30 -10.89 4.33
C LEU A 44 10.42 -11.77 3.75
N MET A 45 10.05 -12.91 3.15
CA MET A 45 11.00 -13.89 2.62
C MET A 45 11.53 -13.54 1.23
N ASN A 46 10.72 -12.93 0.38
CA ASN A 46 11.04 -12.73 -1.03
C ASN A 46 11.26 -11.24 -1.40
N GLY A 47 11.03 -10.34 -0.47
CA GLY A 47 11.01 -8.90 -0.76
C GLY A 47 9.79 -8.46 -1.56
N GLY A 48 9.75 -7.18 -1.91
CA GLY A 48 8.65 -6.58 -2.64
C GLY A 48 7.81 -5.63 -1.79
N ILE A 49 6.55 -5.46 -2.16
CA ILE A 49 5.63 -4.53 -1.49
C ILE A 49 4.23 -5.12 -1.34
N PHE A 50 3.67 -4.98 -0.14
CA PHE A 50 2.24 -5.20 0.13
C PHE A 50 1.52 -3.87 0.24
N MET A 51 0.33 -3.80 -0.34
CA MET A 51 -0.51 -2.60 -0.29
C MET A 51 -1.95 -2.97 0.05
N TYR A 52 -2.50 -2.34 1.07
CA TYR A 52 -3.93 -2.36 1.37
C TYR A 52 -4.42 -0.93 1.60
N PRO A 53 -4.75 -0.21 0.51
CA PRO A 53 -5.15 1.19 0.55
C PRO A 53 -6.49 1.41 1.26
N PHE A 54 -6.76 2.68 1.56
CA PHE A 54 -8.08 3.15 1.98
C PHE A 54 -9.11 2.92 0.87
N ASP A 55 -10.29 2.39 1.23
CA ASP A 55 -11.41 2.19 0.30
C ASP A 55 -12.23 3.48 0.25
N VAL A 56 -12.10 4.23 -0.85
CA VAL A 56 -12.73 5.54 -1.02
C VAL A 56 -14.26 5.47 -1.15
N TYR A 57 -14.80 4.34 -1.63
CA TYR A 57 -16.26 4.17 -1.74
C TYR A 57 -16.89 3.78 -0.41
N LYS A 58 -16.17 3.02 0.40
CA LYS A 58 -16.65 2.60 1.73
C LYS A 58 -16.26 3.55 2.84
N ASP A 59 -15.46 4.57 2.51
CA ASP A 59 -14.91 5.55 3.45
C ASP A 59 -14.27 4.87 4.68
N LYS A 60 -13.50 3.82 4.45
CA LYS A 60 -12.84 3.06 5.53
C LYS A 60 -11.63 2.26 5.07
N SER A 61 -10.79 1.95 6.05
CA SER A 61 -9.76 0.92 5.95
C SER A 61 -10.27 -0.41 6.51
N LYS A 62 -9.55 -1.49 6.27
CA LYS A 62 -9.96 -2.83 6.71
C LYS A 62 -9.09 -3.38 7.83
N LEU A 63 -7.78 -3.18 7.73
CA LEU A 63 -6.80 -3.80 8.64
C LEU A 63 -6.75 -3.04 9.97
N ARG A 64 -6.64 -3.79 11.08
CA ARG A 64 -6.66 -3.21 12.43
C ARG A 64 -5.27 -2.74 12.83
N LEU A 65 -5.21 -1.54 13.41
CA LEU A 65 -3.95 -0.94 13.80
C LEU A 65 -3.29 -1.72 14.95
N LEU A 66 -4.06 -1.99 16.03
CA LEU A 66 -3.51 -2.53 17.27
C LEU A 66 -3.01 -3.97 17.14
N TYR A 67 -3.84 -4.86 16.58
CA TYR A 67 -3.60 -6.30 16.67
C TYR A 67 -3.30 -6.98 15.33
N GLU A 68 -3.21 -6.21 14.24
CA GLU A 68 -2.70 -6.67 12.94
C GLU A 68 -1.46 -5.87 12.53
N ALA A 69 -1.57 -4.55 12.33
CA ALA A 69 -0.48 -3.73 11.80
C ALA A 69 0.70 -3.57 12.76
N LYS A 70 0.45 -3.17 14.02
CA LYS A 70 1.53 -2.91 14.99
C LYS A 70 2.41 -4.12 15.32
N PRO A 71 1.88 -5.34 15.56
CA PRO A 71 2.73 -6.51 15.76
C PRO A 71 3.63 -6.80 14.56
N LEU A 72 3.08 -6.73 13.34
CA LEU A 72 3.85 -6.97 12.12
C LEU A 72 4.87 -5.87 11.85
N ALA A 73 4.56 -4.62 12.21
CA ALA A 73 5.49 -3.49 12.08
C ALA A 73 6.76 -3.70 12.92
N LYS A 74 6.63 -4.28 14.13
CA LYS A 74 7.78 -4.63 14.98
C LYS A 74 8.67 -5.69 14.34
N ILE A 75 8.08 -6.66 13.66
CA ILE A 75 8.82 -7.72 12.97
C ILE A 75 9.57 -7.14 11.76
N ILE A 76 8.87 -6.41 10.88
CA ILE A 76 9.47 -5.93 9.63
C ILE A 76 10.58 -4.90 9.89
N GLU A 77 10.44 -4.07 10.93
CA GLU A 77 11.49 -3.15 11.37
C GLU A 77 12.80 -3.88 11.69
N LYS A 78 12.72 -5.03 12.39
CA LYS A 78 13.89 -5.84 12.74
C LYS A 78 14.58 -6.48 11.54
N THR A 79 13.89 -6.62 10.43
CA THR A 79 14.45 -7.17 9.18
C THR A 79 14.90 -6.09 8.20
N GLY A 80 14.85 -4.81 8.60
CA GLY A 80 15.25 -3.68 7.77
C GLY A 80 14.21 -3.22 6.75
N GLY A 81 13.00 -3.79 6.78
CA GLY A 81 11.86 -3.33 5.99
C GLY A 81 11.16 -2.12 6.62
N LEU A 82 10.16 -1.60 5.94
CA LEU A 82 9.35 -0.47 6.39
C LEU A 82 7.86 -0.82 6.37
N MET A 83 7.08 -0.21 7.27
CA MET A 83 5.63 -0.33 7.33
C MET A 83 4.99 1.02 7.66
N THR A 84 4.08 1.48 6.81
CA THR A 84 3.40 2.79 6.96
C THR A 84 1.90 2.69 6.69
N ASP A 85 1.16 3.72 7.07
CA ASP A 85 -0.24 3.91 6.64
C ASP A 85 -0.34 4.71 5.32
N GLY A 86 0.79 4.96 4.69
CA GLY A 86 0.94 5.81 3.52
C GLY A 86 1.48 7.22 3.84
N ILE A 87 1.49 7.59 5.13
CA ILE A 87 1.97 8.90 5.61
C ILE A 87 2.92 8.70 6.80
N ILE A 88 2.50 7.92 7.80
CA ILE A 88 3.17 7.74 9.09
C ILE A 88 3.64 6.30 9.25
N ASP A 89 4.85 6.13 9.79
CA ASP A 89 5.36 4.84 10.25
C ASP A 89 4.39 4.23 11.28
N ILE A 90 3.99 2.98 11.07
CA ILE A 90 3.02 2.28 11.94
C ILE A 90 3.52 2.20 13.38
N ASN A 91 4.82 2.06 13.61
CA ASN A 91 5.38 2.03 14.97
C ASN A 91 5.19 3.36 15.71
N LYS A 92 5.14 4.48 14.98
CA LYS A 92 4.95 5.84 15.52
C LYS A 92 3.48 6.26 15.60
N LYS A 93 2.60 5.54 14.91
CA LYS A 93 1.17 5.88 14.86
C LYS A 93 0.53 5.64 16.22
N LYS A 94 -0.14 6.68 16.75
CA LYS A 94 -0.88 6.59 18.03
C LYS A 94 -2.15 5.78 17.83
N LEU A 95 -2.47 4.95 18.84
CA LEU A 95 -3.72 4.22 18.92
C LEU A 95 -4.76 5.08 19.64
N GLU A 96 -5.92 5.30 19.03
CA GLU A 96 -7.04 6.03 19.63
C GLU A 96 -8.13 5.07 20.11
N LYS A 97 -8.41 4.01 19.34
CA LYS A 97 -9.43 3.01 19.65
C LYS A 97 -8.90 1.59 19.42
N ILE A 98 -9.37 0.62 20.22
CA ILE A 98 -8.94 -0.78 20.15
C ILE A 98 -9.15 -1.38 18.75
N HIS A 99 -10.29 -1.08 18.11
CA HIS A 99 -10.69 -1.63 16.81
C HIS A 99 -10.46 -0.66 15.64
N GLU A 100 -9.69 0.41 15.84
CA GLU A 100 -9.43 1.32 14.73
C GLU A 100 -8.68 0.62 13.59
N THR A 101 -9.03 1.02 12.38
CA THR A 101 -8.45 0.48 11.15
C THR A 101 -7.50 1.48 10.50
N THR A 102 -6.61 0.98 9.66
CA THR A 102 -5.60 1.79 8.97
C THR A 102 -5.37 1.26 7.57
N PRO A 103 -5.09 2.11 6.58
CA PRO A 103 -4.41 1.67 5.37
C PRO A 103 -3.06 1.06 5.75
N LEU A 104 -2.56 0.14 4.97
CA LEU A 104 -1.32 -0.55 5.31
C LEU A 104 -0.46 -0.78 4.07
N TYR A 105 0.78 -0.34 4.16
CA TYR A 105 1.82 -0.54 3.16
C TYR A 105 3.06 -1.05 3.86
N PHE A 106 3.64 -2.13 3.36
CA PHE A 106 4.89 -2.65 3.90
C PHE A 106 5.69 -3.40 2.85
N GLY A 107 6.98 -3.48 3.06
CA GLY A 107 7.85 -4.18 2.14
C GLY A 107 9.32 -3.94 2.43
N SER A 108 10.16 -4.37 1.49
CA SER A 108 11.58 -4.07 1.54
C SER A 108 11.80 -2.55 1.48
N LYS A 109 12.83 -2.07 2.15
CA LYS A 109 13.15 -0.64 2.22
C LYS A 109 13.18 0.03 0.84
N LYS A 110 13.81 -0.63 -0.14
CA LYS A 110 13.89 -0.12 -1.52
C LYS A 110 12.51 0.09 -2.13
N ASN A 111 11.62 -0.90 -2.05
CA ASN A 111 10.28 -0.82 -2.64
C ASN A 111 9.39 0.19 -1.92
N MET A 112 9.52 0.31 -0.60
CA MET A 112 8.78 1.29 0.17
C MET A 112 9.22 2.73 -0.12
N LEU A 113 10.52 2.97 -0.30
CA LEU A 113 11.02 4.28 -0.71
C LEU A 113 10.56 4.63 -2.13
N ASP A 114 10.61 3.69 -3.08
CA ASP A 114 10.09 3.88 -4.43
C ASP A 114 8.60 4.25 -4.43
N PHE A 115 7.79 3.55 -3.63
CA PHE A 115 6.38 3.87 -3.48
C PHE A 115 6.15 5.26 -2.87
N ASN A 116 6.91 5.64 -1.85
CA ASN A 116 6.80 6.95 -1.22
C ASN A 116 7.16 8.07 -2.21
N ASP A 117 8.24 7.91 -2.96
CA ASP A 117 8.66 8.88 -3.98
C ASP A 117 7.60 9.00 -5.08
N PHE A 118 7.08 7.89 -5.56
CA PHE A 118 5.99 7.86 -6.53
C PHE A 118 4.73 8.56 -5.98
N SER A 119 4.33 8.26 -4.75
CA SER A 119 3.15 8.86 -4.11
C SER A 119 3.30 10.37 -3.95
N ASN A 120 4.48 10.84 -3.52
CA ASN A 120 4.76 12.27 -3.37
C ASN A 120 4.73 12.99 -4.73
N ASN A 121 5.34 12.42 -5.76
CA ASN A 121 5.31 12.97 -7.10
C ASN A 121 3.89 13.02 -7.67
N TYR A 122 3.07 12.00 -7.40
CA TYR A 122 1.66 11.99 -7.79
C TYR A 122 0.88 13.14 -7.14
N GLU A 123 1.04 13.36 -5.83
CA GLU A 123 0.32 14.42 -5.13
C GLU A 123 0.73 15.83 -5.63
N LEU A 124 2.01 16.02 -5.99
CA LEU A 124 2.50 17.28 -6.55
C LEU A 124 1.96 17.57 -7.96
N ASN A 125 1.69 16.53 -8.76
CA ASN A 125 1.25 16.63 -10.16
C ASN A 125 -0.17 16.12 -10.38
N LYS A 126 -1.00 16.10 -9.36
CA LYS A 126 -2.34 15.47 -9.37
C LYS A 126 -3.27 16.01 -10.45
N ASP A 127 -3.18 17.30 -10.74
CA ASP A 127 -4.03 17.93 -11.77
C ASP A 127 -3.61 17.52 -13.19
N ASP A 128 -2.33 17.29 -13.43
CA ASP A 128 -1.85 16.76 -14.72
C ASP A 128 -2.32 15.33 -14.94
N TYR A 129 -2.31 14.50 -13.88
CA TYR A 129 -2.83 13.13 -13.93
C TYR A 129 -4.35 13.07 -14.14
N LYS A 130 -5.13 14.00 -13.59
CA LYS A 130 -6.58 14.11 -13.87
C LYS A 130 -6.85 14.41 -15.34
N ASN A 131 -6.08 15.31 -15.94
CA ASN A 131 -6.17 15.63 -17.36
C ASN A 131 -5.78 14.45 -18.27
N TYR A 132 -4.79 13.66 -17.84
CA TYR A 132 -4.37 12.45 -18.54
C TYR A 132 -5.47 11.37 -18.50
N THR A 133 -6.13 11.16 -17.37
CA THR A 133 -7.22 10.19 -17.23
C THR A 133 -8.45 10.54 -18.04
N SER A 134 -8.83 11.81 -18.10
CA SER A 134 -9.96 12.26 -18.91
C SER A 134 -9.73 12.01 -20.40
N LYS A 135 -8.49 12.08 -20.87
CA LYS A 135 -8.12 11.77 -22.27
C LYS A 135 -8.14 10.28 -22.60
N ILE A 136 -7.77 9.42 -21.65
CA ILE A 136 -7.67 7.96 -21.90
C ILE A 136 -8.98 7.23 -21.64
N TYR A 137 -9.73 7.62 -20.63
CA TYR A 137 -10.93 6.91 -20.19
C TYR A 137 -12.24 7.62 -20.53
N GLY A 138 -12.20 8.78 -21.17
CA GLY A 138 -13.39 9.49 -21.68
C GLY A 138 -14.35 9.98 -20.60
N CYS A 139 -13.83 10.17 -19.39
CA CYS A 139 -14.63 10.67 -18.26
C CYS A 139 -14.32 12.13 -17.96
#